data_4d250e797508cf9d73cd82e1ab486bb6
#
_entry.id   4d250e797508cf9d73cd82e1ab486bb6
#
_cell.length_a   1.000
_cell.length_b   1.000
_cell.length_c   1.000
_cell.angle_alpha   90.00
_cell.angle_beta   90.00
_cell.angle_gamma   90.00
#
_symmetry.space_group_name_H-M   'P 1'
#
loop_
_entity.id
_entity.type
_entity.pdbx_description
1 polymer ?
#
loop_
_entity_poly.entity_id
_entity_poly.type
_entity_poly.pdbx_seq_one_letter_code
_entity_poly.pdbx_strand_id
1 'polypeptide(L)'
;MSTEDKLQGLGLTLPTPPQPAGAYVRAKKTGNLIFVAGQLPLVAGDLKYIGRIGDDLSIEDGYEAAKICALNVLSILAAEAGSLDNIAQLVR
;
A
#
# COMPACT_ATOMS: atom_id res chain seq x y z
N MET A 1 -7.48 -2.57 20.84
CA MET A 1 -6.83 -1.62 19.95
C MET A 1 -6.73 -2.22 18.56
N SER A 2 -7.24 -1.53 17.57
CA SER A 2 -7.26 -2.04 16.19
C SER A 2 -5.88 -1.86 15.52
N THR A 3 -5.70 -2.55 14.39
CA THR A 3 -4.49 -2.40 13.60
C THR A 3 -4.37 -0.95 13.09
N GLU A 4 -5.48 -0.34 12.70
CA GLU A 4 -5.51 1.05 12.26
C GLU A 4 -5.06 1.99 13.38
N ASP A 5 -5.48 1.72 14.63
CA ASP A 5 -5.04 2.50 15.79
C ASP A 5 -3.54 2.38 16.01
N LYS A 6 -2.98 1.19 15.80
CA LYS A 6 -1.54 0.97 15.91
C LYS A 6 -0.77 1.78 14.86
N LEU A 7 -1.30 1.86 13.64
CA LEU A 7 -0.69 2.67 12.59
C LEU A 7 -0.67 4.14 12.99
N GLN A 8 -1.77 4.65 13.52
CA GLN A 8 -1.82 6.03 13.99
C GLN A 8 -0.83 6.29 15.11
N GLY A 9 -0.65 5.33 16.02
CA GLY A 9 0.34 5.42 17.07
C GLY A 9 1.77 5.48 16.56
N LEU A 10 2.02 4.97 15.36
CA LEU A 10 3.32 5.03 14.71
C LEU A 10 3.48 6.28 13.83
N GLY A 11 2.49 7.15 13.81
CA GLY A 11 2.51 8.34 12.98
C GLY A 11 2.16 8.08 11.52
N LEU A 12 1.53 6.93 11.24
CA LEU A 12 1.16 6.54 9.89
C LEU A 12 -0.35 6.66 9.70
N THR A 13 -0.75 7.16 8.53
CA THR A 13 -2.16 7.29 8.17
C THR A 13 -2.40 6.53 6.86
N LEU A 14 -3.44 5.70 6.84
CA LEU A 14 -3.79 5.00 5.61
C LEU A 14 -4.30 6.00 4.58
N PRO A 15 -3.76 5.96 3.35
CA PRO A 15 -4.29 6.82 2.29
C PRO A 15 -5.64 6.30 1.78
N THR A 16 -6.31 7.12 0.96
CA THR A 16 -7.44 6.64 0.18
C THR A 16 -6.90 5.60 -0.81
N PRO A 17 -7.58 4.45 -0.96
CA PRO A 17 -7.07 3.42 -1.89
C PRO A 17 -6.88 3.99 -3.28
N PRO A 18 -5.68 3.80 -3.89
CA PRO A 18 -5.42 4.33 -5.22
C PRO A 18 -6.21 3.60 -6.30
N GLN A 19 -6.51 4.31 -7.38
CA GLN A 19 -7.13 3.69 -8.54
C GLN A 19 -6.07 2.93 -9.35
N PRO A 20 -6.46 1.85 -10.06
CA PRO A 20 -5.50 1.15 -10.91
C PRO A 20 -4.90 2.09 -11.96
N ALA A 21 -3.58 1.96 -12.17
CA ALA A 21 -2.87 2.77 -13.16
C ALA A 21 -2.93 2.17 -14.56
N GLY A 22 -3.71 1.10 -14.76
CA GLY A 22 -3.85 0.43 -16.04
C GLY A 22 -5.19 -0.31 -16.12
N ALA A 23 -5.33 -1.17 -17.13
CA ALA A 23 -6.57 -1.90 -17.40
C ALA A 23 -6.63 -3.18 -16.55
N TYR A 24 -6.62 -3.03 -15.22
CA TYR A 24 -6.68 -4.15 -14.28
C TYR A 24 -7.42 -3.74 -13.02
N VAL A 25 -7.88 -4.72 -12.24
CA VAL A 25 -8.49 -4.43 -10.94
C VAL A 25 -7.39 -4.29 -9.88
N ARG A 26 -7.64 -3.45 -8.87
CA ARG A 26 -6.64 -3.21 -7.83
C ARG A 26 -6.50 -4.39 -6.87
N ALA A 27 -7.55 -5.21 -6.73
CA ALA A 27 -7.53 -6.39 -5.87
C ALA A 27 -8.56 -7.40 -6.35
N LYS A 28 -8.32 -8.67 -6.02
CA LYS A 28 -9.22 -9.77 -6.31
C LYS A 28 -9.37 -10.64 -5.08
N LYS A 29 -10.59 -10.86 -4.63
CA LYS A 29 -10.86 -11.72 -3.49
C LYS A 29 -11.33 -13.09 -3.99
N THR A 30 -10.74 -14.15 -3.46
CA THR A 30 -11.11 -15.53 -3.77
C THR A 30 -11.12 -16.33 -2.47
N GLY A 31 -12.32 -16.74 -2.02
CA GLY A 31 -12.44 -17.45 -0.74
C GLY A 31 -11.89 -16.59 0.38
N ASN A 32 -10.88 -17.11 1.07
CA ASN A 32 -10.22 -16.41 2.19
C ASN A 32 -8.95 -15.66 1.76
N LEU A 33 -8.71 -15.55 0.45
CA LEU A 33 -7.52 -14.90 -0.07
C LEU A 33 -7.86 -13.61 -0.78
N ILE A 34 -6.99 -12.61 -0.62
CA ILE A 34 -7.07 -11.35 -1.36
C ILE A 34 -5.74 -11.16 -2.08
N PHE A 35 -5.80 -11.03 -3.40
CA PHE A 35 -4.62 -10.76 -4.23
C PHE A 35 -4.64 -9.28 -4.58
N VAL A 36 -3.57 -8.57 -4.24
CA VAL A 36 -3.46 -7.13 -4.49
C VAL A 36 -2.49 -6.90 -5.65
N ALA A 37 -2.90 -6.07 -6.61
CA ALA A 37 -2.04 -5.71 -7.73
C ALA A 37 -0.83 -4.92 -7.23
N GLY A 38 0.25 -4.94 -8.01
CA GLY A 38 1.44 -4.16 -7.70
C GLY A 38 1.10 -2.69 -7.53
N GLN A 39 1.73 -2.03 -6.56
CA GLN A 39 1.46 -0.64 -6.24
C GLN A 39 2.66 0.23 -6.54
N LEU A 40 2.36 1.46 -6.93
CA LEU A 40 3.36 2.51 -7.18
C LEU A 40 3.41 3.46 -5.98
N PRO A 41 4.51 4.22 -5.82
CA PRO A 41 4.60 5.19 -4.72
C PRO A 41 3.79 6.46 -5.04
N LEU A 42 2.46 6.29 -5.12
CA LEU A 42 1.52 7.38 -5.38
C LEU A 42 1.07 8.01 -4.07
N VAL A 43 1.14 9.34 -4.01
CA VAL A 43 0.61 10.12 -2.89
C VAL A 43 -0.43 11.08 -3.46
N ALA A 44 -1.70 10.86 -3.10
CA ALA A 44 -2.83 11.66 -3.59
C ALA A 44 -2.86 11.72 -5.13
N GLY A 45 -2.52 10.61 -5.79
CA GLY A 45 -2.51 10.51 -7.24
C GLY A 45 -1.22 10.95 -7.92
N ASP A 46 -0.28 11.55 -7.17
CA ASP A 46 0.99 12.01 -7.71
C ASP A 46 2.07 10.97 -7.51
N LEU A 47 2.74 10.60 -8.59
CA LEU A 47 3.84 9.63 -8.55
C LEU A 47 5.08 10.28 -7.94
N LYS A 48 5.57 9.69 -6.85
CA LYS A 48 6.77 10.17 -6.15
C LYS A 48 7.95 9.25 -6.44
N TYR A 49 9.17 9.76 -6.24
CA TYR A 49 10.40 8.97 -6.35
C TYR A 49 10.55 8.29 -7.70
N ILE A 50 10.63 9.09 -8.76
CA ILE A 50 10.85 8.60 -10.11
C ILE A 50 12.35 8.54 -10.36
N GLY A 51 12.86 7.36 -10.73
CA GLY A 51 14.27 7.18 -11.02
C GLY A 51 14.81 5.86 -10.51
N ARG A 52 16.13 5.74 -10.55
CA ARG A 52 16.84 4.53 -10.14
C ARG A 52 17.56 4.77 -8.82
N ILE A 53 17.39 3.87 -7.86
CA ILE A 53 18.08 3.95 -6.57
C ILE A 53 19.56 3.71 -6.79
N GLY A 54 20.39 4.57 -6.18
CA GLY A 54 21.82 4.54 -6.34
C GLY A 54 22.31 5.40 -7.47
N ASP A 55 21.40 5.96 -8.27
CA ASP A 55 21.71 6.88 -9.39
C ASP A 55 20.94 8.17 -9.17
N ASP A 56 19.65 8.21 -9.61
CA ASP A 56 18.80 9.39 -9.43
C ASP A 56 18.25 9.52 -8.03
N LEU A 57 18.10 8.39 -7.31
CA LEU A 57 17.50 8.32 -6.00
C LEU A 57 18.49 7.72 -5.00
N SER A 58 18.43 8.20 -3.76
CA SER A 58 19.21 7.66 -2.66
C SER A 58 18.54 6.39 -2.10
N ILE A 59 19.27 5.68 -1.23
CA ILE A 59 18.71 4.51 -0.51
C ILE A 59 17.54 4.95 0.34
N GLU A 60 17.63 6.10 0.98
CA GLU A 60 16.56 6.67 1.81
C GLU A 60 15.31 6.95 0.98
N ASP A 61 15.48 7.45 -0.25
CA ASP A 61 14.37 7.66 -1.18
C ASP A 61 13.69 6.35 -1.51
N GLY A 62 14.48 5.29 -1.73
CA GLY A 62 13.94 3.95 -1.98
C GLY A 62 13.15 3.42 -0.80
N TYR A 63 13.64 3.66 0.41
CA TYR A 63 12.97 3.26 1.64
C TYR A 63 11.60 3.98 1.76
N GLU A 64 11.57 5.28 1.52
CA GLU A 64 10.32 6.05 1.59
C GLU A 64 9.36 5.65 0.48
N ALA A 65 9.86 5.36 -0.72
CA ALA A 65 9.02 4.89 -1.82
C ALA A 65 8.37 3.55 -1.47
N ALA A 66 9.14 2.61 -0.91
CA ALA A 66 8.62 1.31 -0.50
C ALA A 66 7.57 1.46 0.60
N LYS A 67 7.78 2.38 1.53
CA LYS A 67 6.82 2.67 2.61
C LYS A 67 5.50 3.18 2.03
N ILE A 68 5.54 4.07 1.05
CA ILE A 68 4.34 4.58 0.39
C ILE A 68 3.62 3.44 -0.33
N CYS A 69 4.35 2.60 -1.05
CA CYS A 69 3.77 1.43 -1.73
C CYS A 69 3.08 0.50 -0.72
N ALA A 70 3.71 0.25 0.42
CA ALA A 70 3.14 -0.60 1.47
C ALA A 70 1.86 0.00 2.05
N LEU A 71 1.84 1.31 2.28
CA LEU A 71 0.64 1.98 2.78
C LEU A 71 -0.50 1.92 1.75
N ASN A 72 -0.18 2.04 0.46
CA ASN A 72 -1.18 1.89 -0.59
C ASN A 72 -1.76 0.47 -0.62
N VAL A 73 -0.90 -0.55 -0.45
CA VAL A 73 -1.36 -1.95 -0.35
C VAL A 73 -2.28 -2.11 0.87
N LEU A 74 -1.88 -1.58 2.02
CA LEU A 74 -2.68 -1.69 3.24
C LEU A 74 -4.03 -0.98 3.09
N SER A 75 -4.07 0.17 2.41
CA SER A 75 -5.33 0.88 2.19
C SER A 75 -6.29 0.07 1.32
N ILE A 76 -5.78 -0.60 0.30
CA ILE A 76 -6.58 -1.48 -0.56
C ILE A 76 -7.10 -2.66 0.25
N LEU A 77 -6.23 -3.29 1.06
CA LEU A 77 -6.63 -4.42 1.91
C LEU A 77 -7.70 -4.02 2.90
N ALA A 78 -7.57 -2.85 3.53
CA ALA A 78 -8.57 -2.36 4.47
C ALA A 78 -9.92 -2.17 3.77
N ALA A 79 -9.91 -1.64 2.55
CA ALA A 79 -11.14 -1.43 1.79
C ALA A 79 -11.79 -2.76 1.40
N GLU A 80 -11.00 -3.75 0.97
CA GLU A 80 -11.53 -5.03 0.51
C GLU A 80 -11.98 -5.93 1.67
N ALA A 81 -11.27 -5.89 2.80
CA ALA A 81 -11.56 -6.73 3.96
C ALA A 81 -12.47 -6.05 4.99
N GLY A 82 -12.72 -4.75 4.85
CA GLY A 82 -13.48 -3.97 5.80
C GLY A 82 -12.64 -3.38 6.92
N SER A 83 -11.55 -4.02 7.30
CA SER A 83 -10.60 -3.56 8.31
C SER A 83 -9.34 -4.39 8.19
N LEU A 84 -8.20 -3.81 8.54
CA LEU A 84 -6.93 -4.56 8.59
C LEU A 84 -6.99 -5.64 9.68
N ASP A 85 -7.85 -5.51 10.68
CA ASP A 85 -8.01 -6.53 11.70
C ASP A 85 -8.58 -7.84 11.15
N ASN A 86 -9.17 -7.80 9.97
CA ASN A 86 -9.69 -9.00 9.30
C ASN A 86 -8.62 -9.74 8.50
N ILE A 87 -7.39 -9.23 8.49
CA ILE A 87 -6.26 -9.87 7.82
C ILE A 87 -5.53 -10.73 8.84
N ALA A 88 -5.52 -12.05 8.62
CA ALA A 88 -4.87 -12.99 9.53
C ALA A 88 -3.38 -13.12 9.23
N GLN A 89 -2.99 -13.08 7.95
CA GLN A 89 -1.62 -13.37 7.55
C GLN A 89 -1.32 -12.79 6.18
N LEU A 90 -0.11 -12.30 6.01
CA LEU A 90 0.40 -11.92 4.69
C LEU A 90 1.09 -13.14 4.08
N VAL A 91 0.72 -13.44 2.84
CA VAL A 91 1.38 -14.47 2.04
C VAL A 91 2.11 -13.73 0.93
N ARG A 92 3.32 -14.10 0.71
CA ARG A 92 4.13 -13.42 -0.25
C ARG A 92 3.57 -13.46 -1.67
#